data_c6d62d0a795412f86cab4c48bd45bba7
#
_entry.id   c6d62d0a795412f86cab4c48bd45bba7
#
_cell.length_a   1.000
_cell.length_b   1.000
_cell.length_c   1.000
_cell.angle_alpha   90.00
_cell.angle_beta   90.00
_cell.angle_gamma   90.00
#
_symmetry.space_group_name_H-M   'P 1'
#
loop_
_entity.id
_entity.type
_entity.pdbx_description
1 polymer ?
#
loop_
_entity_poly.entity_id
_entity_poly.type
_entity_poly.pdbx_seq_one_letter_code
_entity_poly.pdbx_strand_id
1 'polypeptide(L)'
;MILWRWTTNPETLGQSGLTGIFIASMLSHLTVVARDMFVPMFLPLASVYNPLVLGASAGVGAAVGEITTYFLGWGVAETIQENQHEDNRLTRWIRRYGLWAVLLVALTPLPDTPIVLLAGSNKLPFGKLFVVECIGKTALYSVAAVVGGVVFMGLTGAVGGIPASILMVTASLLFCILVTWKKSRDLIFGWFERLFL
;
A
#
# COMPACT_ATOMS: atom_id res chain seq x y z
N MET A 1 -3.75 24.68 -7.24
CA MET A 1 -2.60 25.62 -7.25
C MET A 1 -1.34 25.03 -6.64
N ILE A 2 -1.40 24.25 -5.56
CA ILE A 2 -0.24 23.60 -4.91
C ILE A 2 0.40 22.52 -5.81
N LEU A 3 -0.41 21.65 -6.42
CA LEU A 3 0.06 20.58 -7.31
C LEU A 3 0.80 21.12 -8.55
N TRP A 4 0.35 22.25 -9.11
CA TRP A 4 1.01 22.90 -10.25
C TRP A 4 2.40 23.44 -9.88
N ARG A 5 2.58 23.99 -8.69
CA ARG A 5 3.89 24.47 -8.20
C ARG A 5 4.88 23.31 -7.98
N TRP A 6 4.38 22.15 -7.61
CA TRP A 6 5.21 20.95 -7.42
C TRP A 6 5.74 20.39 -8.75
N THR A 7 4.96 20.48 -9.83
CA THR A 7 5.41 20.02 -11.16
C THR A 7 6.36 20.99 -11.85
N THR A 8 6.38 22.27 -11.44
CA THR A 8 7.17 23.32 -12.12
C THR A 8 8.45 23.74 -11.37
N ASN A 9 8.61 23.37 -10.10
CA ASN A 9 9.78 23.75 -9.29
C ASN A 9 10.37 22.54 -8.54
N PRO A 10 11.40 21.87 -9.12
CA PRO A 10 12.03 20.68 -8.50
C PRO A 10 12.67 20.99 -7.13
N GLU A 11 13.11 22.23 -6.87
CA GLU A 11 13.73 22.60 -5.60
C GLU A 11 12.74 22.67 -4.43
N THR A 12 11.47 23.02 -4.69
CA THR A 12 10.42 22.99 -3.66
C THR A 12 9.93 21.57 -3.37
N LEU A 13 10.10 20.65 -4.32
CA LEU A 13 9.91 19.22 -4.10
C LEU A 13 10.94 18.64 -3.14
N GLY A 14 12.20 19.11 -3.21
CA GLY A 14 13.30 18.59 -2.41
C GLY A 14 13.16 18.78 -0.89
N GLN A 15 12.37 19.75 -0.40
CA GLN A 15 12.22 20.01 1.03
C GLN A 15 10.91 19.47 1.63
N SER A 16 9.83 19.36 0.84
CA SER A 16 8.51 18.97 1.33
C SER A 16 7.95 17.68 0.70
N GLY A 17 8.61 17.13 -0.31
CA GLY A 17 8.12 15.98 -1.06
C GLY A 17 7.96 14.71 -0.20
N LEU A 18 8.93 14.42 0.67
CA LEU A 18 8.88 13.26 1.57
C LEU A 18 7.75 13.39 2.61
N THR A 19 7.64 14.58 3.22
CA THR A 19 6.54 14.86 4.17
C THR A 19 5.20 14.83 3.45
N GLY A 20 5.13 15.36 2.22
CA GLY A 20 3.93 15.31 1.39
C GLY A 20 3.49 13.88 1.07
N ILE A 21 4.43 13.00 0.72
CA ILE A 21 4.15 11.58 0.47
C ILE A 21 3.74 10.85 1.75
N PHE A 22 4.39 11.11 2.87
CA PHE A 22 4.00 10.56 4.17
C PHE A 22 2.54 10.90 4.49
N ILE A 23 2.17 12.18 4.38
CA ILE A 23 0.79 12.64 4.68
C ILE A 23 -0.19 12.08 3.65
N ALA A 24 0.14 12.11 2.36
CA ALA A 24 -0.72 11.59 1.31
C ALA A 24 -0.97 10.08 1.46
N SER A 25 0.07 9.32 1.75
CA SER A 25 -0.02 7.89 2.02
C SER A 25 -0.83 7.61 3.29
N MET A 26 -0.57 8.33 4.37
CA MET A 26 -1.33 8.23 5.62
C MET A 26 -2.82 8.49 5.38
N LEU A 27 -3.17 9.60 4.74
CA LEU A 27 -4.57 9.98 4.49
C LEU A 27 -5.27 8.98 3.55
N SER A 28 -4.55 8.47 2.54
CA SER A 28 -5.12 7.48 1.62
C SER A 28 -5.42 6.15 2.32
N HIS A 29 -4.60 5.73 3.28
CA HIS A 29 -4.80 4.50 4.05
C HIS A 29 -5.73 4.67 5.26
N LEU A 30 -6.07 5.89 5.67
CA LEU A 30 -7.17 6.14 6.60
C LEU A 30 -8.51 5.69 6.02
N THR A 31 -8.65 5.72 4.70
CA THR A 31 -9.87 5.34 4.00
C THR A 31 -9.69 3.99 3.31
N VAL A 32 -10.62 3.08 3.53
CA VAL A 32 -10.60 1.73 2.92
C VAL A 32 -10.67 1.79 1.39
N VAL A 33 -11.24 2.85 0.82
CA VAL A 33 -11.56 2.98 -0.62
C VAL A 33 -10.47 3.73 -1.40
N ALA A 34 -9.83 4.73 -0.81
CA ALA A 34 -8.91 5.66 -1.51
C ALA A 34 -7.42 5.30 -1.31
N ARG A 35 -7.15 4.09 -0.90
CA ARG A 35 -5.88 3.57 -0.43
C ARG A 35 -4.67 3.83 -1.35
N ASP A 36 -4.83 3.66 -2.66
CA ASP A 36 -3.74 3.80 -3.61
C ASP A 36 -3.76 5.14 -4.37
N MET A 37 -4.59 6.09 -3.95
CA MET A 37 -4.70 7.40 -4.60
C MET A 37 -3.43 8.26 -4.49
N PHE A 38 -2.51 7.94 -3.60
CA PHE A 38 -1.22 8.64 -3.49
C PHE A 38 -0.19 8.17 -4.54
N VAL A 39 -0.38 6.98 -5.14
CA VAL A 39 0.57 6.37 -6.09
C VAL A 39 0.90 7.27 -7.29
N PRO A 40 -0.04 7.98 -7.90
CA PRO A 40 0.27 8.94 -8.96
C PRO A 40 1.20 10.09 -8.53
N MET A 41 1.19 10.46 -7.25
CA MET A 41 2.12 11.46 -6.69
C MET A 41 3.47 10.83 -6.33
N PHE A 42 3.47 9.56 -5.95
CA PHE A 42 4.64 8.81 -5.51
C PHE A 42 5.61 8.51 -6.66
N LEU A 43 5.11 8.05 -7.81
CA LEU A 43 5.93 7.57 -8.92
C LEU A 43 6.86 8.65 -9.53
N PRO A 44 6.43 9.91 -9.78
CA PRO A 44 7.35 10.95 -10.25
C PRO A 44 8.46 11.27 -9.25
N LEU A 45 8.21 11.14 -7.94
CA LEU A 45 9.21 11.40 -6.90
C LEU A 45 10.27 10.30 -6.84
N ALA A 46 10.00 9.11 -7.37
CA ALA A 46 10.97 8.02 -7.45
C ALA A 46 12.20 8.35 -8.33
N SER A 47 12.09 9.34 -9.23
CA SER A 47 13.24 9.84 -10.00
C SER A 47 14.07 10.89 -9.26
N VAL A 48 13.54 11.47 -8.17
CA VAL A 48 14.16 12.59 -7.43
C VAL A 48 14.78 12.11 -6.11
N TYR A 49 14.13 11.16 -5.43
CA TYR A 49 14.55 10.71 -4.10
C TYR A 49 15.18 9.32 -4.15
N ASN A 50 16.02 9.04 -3.14
CA ASN A 50 16.48 7.68 -2.90
C ASN A 50 15.27 6.75 -2.66
N PRO A 51 15.16 5.62 -3.38
CA PRO A 51 14.01 4.71 -3.30
C PRO A 51 13.70 4.21 -1.89
N LEU A 52 14.73 3.96 -1.07
CA LEU A 52 14.56 3.55 0.32
C LEU A 52 13.92 4.63 1.19
N VAL A 53 14.40 5.89 1.03
CA VAL A 53 13.88 7.02 1.82
C VAL A 53 12.45 7.34 1.42
N LEU A 54 12.17 7.32 0.10
CA LEU A 54 10.84 7.53 -0.43
C LEU A 54 9.88 6.41 0.00
N GLY A 55 10.34 5.14 -0.11
CA GLY A 55 9.59 3.97 0.33
C GLY A 55 9.32 3.97 1.82
N ALA A 56 10.29 4.38 2.66
CA ALA A 56 10.10 4.51 4.10
C ALA A 56 9.08 5.60 4.45
N SER A 57 9.16 6.76 3.79
CA SER A 57 8.20 7.84 3.99
C SER A 57 6.77 7.38 3.66
N ALA A 58 6.56 6.76 2.49
CA ALA A 58 5.27 6.22 2.08
C ALA A 58 4.81 5.06 2.98
N GLY A 59 5.71 4.12 3.29
CA GLY A 59 5.41 2.92 4.06
C GLY A 59 5.00 3.20 5.50
N VAL A 60 5.75 4.08 6.18
CA VAL A 60 5.41 4.50 7.54
C VAL A 60 4.10 5.31 7.55
N GLY A 61 3.91 6.21 6.56
CA GLY A 61 2.65 6.94 6.40
C GLY A 61 1.46 5.99 6.24
N ALA A 62 1.59 5.00 5.35
CA ALA A 62 0.56 3.97 5.13
C ALA A 62 0.25 3.18 6.42
N ALA A 63 1.28 2.71 7.14
CA ALA A 63 1.10 1.98 8.39
C ALA A 63 0.39 2.81 9.47
N VAL A 64 0.70 4.12 9.55
CA VAL A 64 -0.02 5.04 10.44
C VAL A 64 -1.49 5.18 10.03
N GLY A 65 -1.77 5.29 8.72
CA GLY A 65 -3.15 5.36 8.21
C GLY A 65 -3.96 4.11 8.57
N GLU A 66 -3.37 2.93 8.55
CA GLU A 66 -4.05 1.66 8.86
C GLU A 66 -4.32 1.40 10.34
N ILE A 67 -3.79 2.22 11.23
CA ILE A 67 -4.14 2.17 12.66
C ILE A 67 -5.66 2.23 12.85
N THR A 68 -6.35 3.05 12.06
CA THR A 68 -7.82 3.16 12.12
C THR A 68 -8.51 1.84 11.74
N THR A 69 -8.02 1.16 10.71
CA THR A 69 -8.54 -0.15 10.28
C THR A 69 -8.35 -1.22 11.36
N TYR A 70 -7.19 -1.24 12.02
CA TYR A 70 -6.94 -2.15 13.13
C TYR A 70 -7.91 -1.91 14.28
N PHE A 71 -8.08 -0.66 14.74
CA PHE A 71 -8.99 -0.34 15.84
C PHE A 71 -10.45 -0.52 15.46
N LEU A 72 -10.82 -0.31 14.20
CA LEU A 72 -12.14 -0.67 13.70
C LEU A 72 -12.40 -2.17 13.86
N GLY A 73 -11.46 -3.01 13.42
CA GLY A 73 -11.54 -4.46 13.60
C GLY A 73 -11.60 -4.87 15.06
N TRP A 74 -10.81 -4.21 15.91
CA TRP A 74 -10.80 -4.47 17.35
C TRP A 74 -12.13 -4.09 18.02
N GLY A 75 -12.74 -2.95 17.63
CA GLY A 75 -14.01 -2.47 18.18
C GLY A 75 -15.22 -3.32 17.77
N VAL A 76 -15.18 -3.96 16.61
CA VAL A 76 -16.26 -4.86 16.11
C VAL A 76 -15.91 -6.34 16.24
N ALA A 77 -14.95 -6.67 17.11
CA ALA A 77 -14.42 -8.03 17.26
C ALA A 77 -15.50 -9.09 17.51
N GLU A 78 -16.46 -8.80 18.39
CA GLU A 78 -17.55 -9.73 18.72
C GLU A 78 -18.44 -10.00 17.51
N THR A 79 -18.89 -8.95 16.83
CA THR A 79 -19.75 -9.05 15.65
C THR A 79 -19.06 -9.81 14.49
N ILE A 80 -17.75 -9.55 14.30
CA ILE A 80 -16.99 -10.25 13.27
C ILE A 80 -16.80 -11.72 13.63
N GLN A 81 -16.52 -12.04 14.90
CA GLN A 81 -16.32 -13.42 15.35
C GLN A 81 -17.60 -14.25 15.28
N GLU A 82 -18.75 -13.69 15.60
CA GLU A 82 -20.06 -14.35 15.46
C GLU A 82 -20.40 -14.69 14.00
N ASN A 83 -20.05 -13.79 13.07
CA ASN A 83 -20.30 -13.98 11.64
C ASN A 83 -19.20 -14.80 10.90
N GLN A 84 -18.10 -15.12 11.58
CA GLN A 84 -17.01 -15.93 11.00
C GLN A 84 -17.30 -17.45 10.95
N HIS A 85 -18.53 -17.87 10.91
CA HIS A 85 -18.90 -19.26 10.59
C HIS A 85 -18.60 -19.63 9.13
N GLU A 86 -18.38 -18.65 8.27
CA GLU A 86 -17.82 -18.92 6.95
C GLU A 86 -16.30 -19.09 7.04
N ASP A 87 -15.82 -20.24 6.60
CA ASP A 87 -14.43 -20.70 6.56
C ASP A 87 -13.59 -19.85 5.57
N ASN A 88 -13.46 -18.54 5.89
CA ASN A 88 -12.75 -17.58 5.05
C ASN A 88 -11.25 -17.84 5.12
N ARG A 89 -10.60 -17.96 3.94
CA ARG A 89 -9.16 -18.21 3.79
C ARG A 89 -8.30 -17.27 4.63
N LEU A 90 -8.63 -15.97 4.63
CA LEU A 90 -7.89 -14.96 5.40
C LEU A 90 -7.97 -15.17 6.91
N THR A 91 -9.13 -15.56 7.43
CA THR A 91 -9.32 -15.88 8.85
C THR A 91 -8.46 -17.08 9.26
N ARG A 92 -8.42 -18.11 8.41
CA ARG A 92 -7.59 -19.29 8.61
C ARG A 92 -6.10 -18.95 8.61
N TRP A 93 -5.66 -18.04 7.72
CA TRP A 93 -4.28 -17.57 7.65
C TRP A 93 -3.89 -16.80 8.90
N ILE A 94 -4.72 -15.86 9.38
CA ILE A 94 -4.45 -15.11 10.61
C ILE A 94 -4.37 -16.02 11.82
N ARG A 95 -5.30 -16.99 11.94
CA ARG A 95 -5.27 -17.95 13.05
C ARG A 95 -4.02 -18.85 13.04
N ARG A 96 -3.54 -19.21 11.86
CA ARG A 96 -2.37 -20.11 11.72
C ARG A 96 -1.04 -19.36 11.77
N TYR A 97 -0.93 -18.21 11.14
CA TYR A 97 0.34 -17.52 10.94
C TYR A 97 0.44 -16.19 11.69
N GLY A 98 -0.66 -15.65 12.20
CA GLY A 98 -0.66 -14.41 12.97
C GLY A 98 -0.02 -13.24 12.24
N LEU A 99 1.00 -12.62 12.87
CA LEU A 99 1.73 -11.49 12.30
C LEU A 99 2.51 -11.81 11.02
N TRP A 100 2.90 -13.06 10.79
CA TRP A 100 3.54 -13.46 9.53
C TRP A 100 2.59 -13.35 8.33
N ALA A 101 1.30 -13.66 8.54
CA ALA A 101 0.30 -13.48 7.49
C ALA A 101 0.14 -12.00 7.13
N VAL A 102 0.15 -11.11 8.14
CA VAL A 102 0.13 -9.65 7.93
C VAL A 102 1.35 -9.20 7.15
N LEU A 103 2.57 -9.62 7.56
CA LEU A 103 3.81 -9.27 6.87
C LEU A 103 3.80 -9.68 5.39
N LEU A 104 3.40 -10.93 5.11
CA LEU A 104 3.35 -11.44 3.74
C LEU A 104 2.41 -10.61 2.86
N VAL A 105 1.25 -10.22 3.37
CA VAL A 105 0.31 -9.38 2.62
C VAL A 105 0.83 -7.95 2.48
N ALA A 106 1.42 -7.37 3.53
CA ALA A 106 2.01 -6.03 3.51
C ALA A 106 3.19 -5.89 2.52
N LEU A 107 3.88 -7.00 2.22
CA LEU A 107 4.93 -7.06 1.19
C LEU A 107 4.41 -7.15 -0.24
N THR A 108 3.10 -7.33 -0.42
CA THR A 108 2.48 -7.49 -1.73
C THR A 108 1.57 -6.30 -2.06
N PRO A 109 1.33 -5.99 -3.34
CA PRO A 109 0.39 -4.94 -3.73
C PRO A 109 -1.08 -5.36 -3.56
N LEU A 110 -1.36 -6.36 -2.72
CA LEU A 110 -2.71 -6.81 -2.43
C LEU A 110 -3.38 -5.87 -1.42
N PRO A 111 -4.73 -5.76 -1.45
CA PRO A 111 -5.44 -5.01 -0.43
C PRO A 111 -5.27 -5.70 0.94
N ASP A 112 -4.52 -5.09 1.84
CA ASP A 112 -4.22 -5.59 3.19
C ASP A 112 -5.26 -5.15 4.23
N THR A 113 -6.11 -4.19 3.92
CA THR A 113 -7.21 -3.75 4.80
C THR A 113 -8.01 -4.90 5.41
N PRO A 114 -8.43 -5.94 4.66
CA PRO A 114 -9.15 -7.08 5.25
C PRO A 114 -8.31 -7.85 6.27
N ILE A 115 -7.00 -7.98 6.03
CA ILE A 115 -6.13 -8.73 6.95
C ILE A 115 -5.81 -7.92 8.22
N VAL A 116 -5.64 -6.59 8.09
CA VAL A 116 -5.46 -5.68 9.23
C VAL A 116 -6.74 -5.62 10.09
N LEU A 117 -7.91 -5.57 9.45
CA LEU A 117 -9.20 -5.64 10.14
C LEU A 117 -9.34 -6.95 10.93
N LEU A 118 -9.02 -8.08 10.32
CA LEU A 118 -9.02 -9.39 10.97
C LEU A 118 -7.96 -9.51 12.06
N ALA A 119 -6.79 -8.89 11.89
CA ALA A 119 -5.77 -8.82 12.92
C ALA A 119 -6.26 -8.04 14.15
N GLY A 120 -6.99 -6.94 13.94
CA GLY A 120 -7.66 -6.19 14.98
C GLY A 120 -8.75 -7.01 15.68
N SER A 121 -9.63 -7.69 14.93
CA SER A 121 -10.70 -8.51 15.50
C SER A 121 -10.18 -9.73 16.29
N ASN A 122 -9.03 -10.26 15.90
CA ASN A 122 -8.34 -11.32 16.66
C ASN A 122 -7.43 -10.78 17.76
N LYS A 123 -7.46 -9.47 18.02
CA LYS A 123 -6.71 -8.78 19.10
C LYS A 123 -5.20 -9.06 19.05
N LEU A 124 -4.61 -9.15 17.85
CA LEU A 124 -3.16 -9.29 17.72
C LEU A 124 -2.44 -8.08 18.37
N PRO A 125 -1.24 -8.25 18.94
CA PRO A 125 -0.57 -7.18 19.67
C PRO A 125 -0.23 -6.01 18.74
N PHE A 126 -0.88 -4.87 18.96
CA PHE A 126 -0.83 -3.67 18.12
C PHE A 126 0.60 -3.21 17.81
N GLY A 127 1.47 -3.10 18.82
CA GLY A 127 2.84 -2.64 18.60
C GLY A 127 3.65 -3.52 17.64
N LYS A 128 3.49 -4.85 17.74
CA LYS A 128 4.14 -5.80 16.83
C LYS A 128 3.53 -5.71 15.42
N LEU A 129 2.21 -5.58 15.32
CA LEU A 129 1.53 -5.41 14.04
C LEU A 129 2.00 -4.14 13.34
N PHE A 130 2.04 -3.01 14.05
CA PHE A 130 2.48 -1.73 13.50
C PHE A 130 3.93 -1.81 12.96
N VAL A 131 4.85 -2.45 13.69
CA VAL A 131 6.24 -2.65 13.22
C VAL A 131 6.27 -3.52 11.96
N VAL A 132 5.49 -4.59 11.94
CA VAL A 132 5.39 -5.50 10.78
C VAL A 132 4.84 -4.76 9.55
N GLU A 133 3.80 -3.95 9.72
CA GLU A 133 3.24 -3.10 8.65
C GLU A 133 4.27 -2.08 8.14
N CYS A 134 4.97 -1.38 9.05
CA CYS A 134 6.02 -0.44 8.67
C CYS A 134 7.11 -1.13 7.83
N ILE A 135 7.58 -2.31 8.23
CA ILE A 135 8.62 -3.06 7.51
C ILE A 135 8.09 -3.52 6.15
N GLY A 136 6.93 -4.17 6.11
CA GLY A 136 6.33 -4.71 4.90
C GLY A 136 6.06 -3.61 3.86
N LYS A 137 5.41 -2.54 4.26
CA LYS A 137 5.08 -1.41 3.38
C LYS A 137 6.30 -0.61 2.94
N THR A 138 7.28 -0.40 3.83
CA THR A 138 8.54 0.23 3.44
C THR A 138 9.25 -0.58 2.36
N ALA A 139 9.33 -1.90 2.52
CA ALA A 139 9.92 -2.77 1.52
C ALA A 139 9.14 -2.73 0.19
N LEU A 140 7.81 -2.87 0.25
CA LEU A 140 6.94 -2.80 -0.93
C LEU A 140 7.11 -1.49 -1.69
N TYR A 141 7.01 -0.34 -1.01
CA TYR A 141 7.13 0.96 -1.67
C TYR A 141 8.55 1.29 -2.09
N SER A 142 9.58 0.77 -1.42
CA SER A 142 10.97 0.89 -1.90
C SER A 142 11.18 0.16 -3.22
N VAL A 143 10.67 -1.07 -3.34
CA VAL A 143 10.68 -1.82 -4.60
C VAL A 143 9.86 -1.10 -5.67
N ALA A 144 8.67 -0.62 -5.33
CA ALA A 144 7.83 0.16 -6.25
C ALA A 144 8.52 1.44 -6.72
N ALA A 145 9.30 2.13 -5.86
CA ALA A 145 10.07 3.30 -6.23
C ALA A 145 11.20 2.96 -7.21
N VAL A 146 11.93 1.86 -6.98
CA VAL A 146 12.98 1.40 -7.91
C VAL A 146 12.39 1.07 -9.28
N VAL A 147 11.39 0.20 -9.32
CA VAL A 147 10.75 -0.24 -10.56
C VAL A 147 10.06 0.92 -11.26
N GLY A 148 9.25 1.68 -10.52
CA GLY A 148 8.53 2.84 -11.04
C GLY A 148 9.45 3.94 -11.56
N GLY A 149 10.56 4.20 -10.87
CA GLY A 149 11.57 5.18 -11.29
C GLY A 149 12.25 4.78 -12.60
N VAL A 150 12.66 3.52 -12.74
CA VAL A 150 13.25 3.00 -13.98
C VAL A 150 12.27 3.08 -15.15
N VAL A 151 11.03 2.64 -14.94
CA VAL A 151 9.98 2.70 -15.97
C VAL A 151 9.68 4.15 -16.35
N PHE A 152 9.55 5.05 -15.37
CA PHE A 152 9.29 6.46 -15.61
C PHE A 152 10.39 7.14 -16.40
N MET A 153 11.67 6.90 -16.06
CA MET A 153 12.81 7.43 -16.82
C MET A 153 12.84 6.90 -18.26
N GLY A 154 12.58 5.62 -18.47
CA GLY A 154 12.47 5.03 -19.81
C GLY A 154 11.35 5.66 -20.64
N LEU A 155 10.18 5.85 -20.06
CA LEU A 155 9.03 6.49 -20.72
C LEU A 155 9.29 7.97 -21.01
N THR A 156 9.88 8.72 -20.09
CA THR A 156 10.21 10.14 -20.31
C THR A 156 11.20 10.33 -21.46
N GLY A 157 12.16 9.41 -21.60
CA GLY A 157 13.08 9.42 -22.73
C GLY A 157 12.42 9.10 -24.08
N ALA A 158 11.36 8.29 -24.09
CA ALA A 158 10.68 7.87 -25.31
C ALA A 158 9.58 8.84 -25.77
N VAL A 159 8.76 9.35 -24.86
CA VAL A 159 7.53 10.12 -25.19
C VAL A 159 7.48 11.51 -24.55
N GLY A 160 8.48 11.90 -23.78
CA GLY A 160 8.53 13.16 -23.03
C GLY A 160 7.84 13.08 -21.67
N GLY A 161 8.05 14.08 -20.82
CA GLY A 161 7.65 14.06 -19.40
C GLY A 161 6.13 14.04 -19.17
N ILE A 162 5.36 14.89 -19.90
CA ILE A 162 3.90 14.99 -19.71
C ILE A 162 3.18 13.70 -20.14
N PRO A 163 3.40 13.16 -21.37
CA PRO A 163 2.78 11.89 -21.77
C PRO A 163 3.20 10.73 -20.89
N ALA A 164 4.47 10.66 -20.46
CA ALA A 164 4.96 9.62 -19.53
C ALA A 164 4.20 9.65 -18.20
N SER A 165 3.98 10.84 -17.63
CA SER A 165 3.22 11.01 -16.39
C SER A 165 1.77 10.53 -16.55
N ILE A 166 1.10 10.90 -17.64
CA ILE A 166 -0.27 10.45 -17.92
C ILE A 166 -0.35 8.94 -18.09
N LEU A 167 0.59 8.34 -18.82
CA LEU A 167 0.68 6.88 -18.99
C LEU A 167 0.87 6.16 -17.65
N MET A 168 1.78 6.64 -16.81
CA MET A 168 2.04 6.05 -15.50
C MET A 168 0.83 6.14 -14.56
N VAL A 169 0.16 7.30 -14.52
CA VAL A 169 -1.07 7.48 -13.73
C VAL A 169 -2.16 6.53 -14.22
N THR A 170 -2.37 6.46 -15.54
CA THR A 170 -3.39 5.58 -16.14
C THR A 170 -3.08 4.11 -15.87
N ALA A 171 -1.82 3.69 -16.06
CA ALA A 171 -1.38 2.32 -15.78
C ALA A 171 -1.53 1.98 -14.29
N SER A 172 -1.20 2.90 -13.39
CA SER A 172 -1.37 2.74 -11.94
C SER A 172 -2.85 2.55 -11.57
N LEU A 173 -3.75 3.37 -12.10
CA LEU A 173 -5.18 3.25 -11.87
C LEU A 173 -5.74 1.93 -12.40
N LEU A 174 -5.34 1.52 -13.61
CA LEU A 174 -5.74 0.24 -14.19
C LEU A 174 -5.23 -0.94 -13.33
N PHE A 175 -4.00 -0.86 -12.86
CA PHE A 175 -3.42 -1.88 -11.98
C PHE A 175 -4.19 -1.97 -10.66
N CYS A 176 -4.52 -0.83 -10.02
CA CYS A 176 -5.35 -0.79 -8.81
C CYS A 176 -6.73 -1.43 -9.04
N ILE A 177 -7.39 -1.12 -10.16
CA ILE A 177 -8.68 -1.72 -10.52
C ILE A 177 -8.53 -3.24 -10.69
N LEU A 178 -7.50 -3.72 -11.39
CA LEU A 178 -7.24 -5.14 -11.61
C LEU A 178 -6.99 -5.89 -10.31
N VAL A 179 -6.19 -5.34 -9.40
CA VAL A 179 -5.88 -5.97 -8.09
C VAL A 179 -7.10 -5.99 -7.18
N THR A 180 -7.96 -4.97 -7.25
CA THR A 180 -9.18 -4.89 -6.44
C THR A 180 -10.28 -5.84 -6.95
N TRP A 181 -10.21 -6.28 -8.22
CA TRP A 181 -11.21 -7.17 -8.79
C TRP A 181 -11.21 -8.54 -8.12
N LYS A 182 -12.39 -8.99 -7.65
CA LYS A 182 -12.56 -10.24 -6.88
C LYS A 182 -11.90 -11.45 -7.54
N LYS A 183 -12.08 -11.62 -8.86
CA LYS A 183 -11.55 -12.74 -9.63
C LYS A 183 -10.00 -12.76 -9.70
N SER A 184 -9.37 -11.61 -9.81
CA SER A 184 -7.90 -11.48 -9.81
C SER A 184 -7.32 -11.78 -8.44
N ARG A 185 -7.97 -11.30 -7.40
CA ARG A 185 -7.61 -11.56 -6.00
C ARG A 185 -7.70 -13.04 -5.65
N ASP A 186 -8.77 -13.73 -6.05
CA ASP A 186 -8.94 -15.17 -5.79
C ASP A 186 -7.88 -16.01 -6.53
N LEU A 187 -7.47 -15.61 -7.73
CA LEU A 187 -6.36 -16.20 -8.48
C LEU A 187 -5.02 -16.06 -7.76
N ILE A 188 -4.71 -14.85 -7.27
CA ILE A 188 -3.45 -14.54 -6.58
C ILE A 188 -3.39 -15.33 -5.25
N PHE A 189 -4.46 -15.33 -4.46
CA PHE A 189 -4.52 -16.11 -3.23
C PHE A 189 -4.42 -17.63 -3.50
N GLY A 190 -5.04 -18.13 -4.55
CA GLY A 190 -4.93 -19.54 -4.95
C GLY A 190 -3.51 -19.93 -5.39
N TRP A 191 -2.75 -18.99 -5.99
CA TRP A 191 -1.35 -19.20 -6.35
C TRP A 191 -0.43 -19.21 -5.11
N PHE A 192 -0.66 -18.29 -4.18
CA PHE A 192 0.06 -18.26 -2.90
C PHE A 192 -0.17 -19.54 -2.08
N GLU A 193 -1.41 -20.04 -2.00
CA GLU A 193 -1.69 -21.31 -1.31
C GLU A 193 -0.90 -22.48 -1.89
N ARG A 194 -0.75 -22.55 -3.23
CA ARG A 194 0.03 -23.61 -3.89
C ARG A 194 1.55 -23.50 -3.65
N LEU A 195 2.05 -22.30 -3.35
CA LEU A 195 3.47 -22.08 -3.14
C LEU A 195 3.91 -22.35 -1.70
N PHE A 196 3.01 -22.19 -0.72
CA PHE A 196 3.30 -22.22 0.71
C PHE A 196 2.56 -23.33 1.47
N LEU A 197 1.71 -24.13 0.81
CA LEU A 197 1.03 -25.32 1.33
C LEU A 197 1.34 -26.55 0.49
#